data_d3a258d579d716197f7c64f7cd728f9a
#
_entry.id   d3a258d579d716197f7c64f7cd728f9a
#
_cell.length_a   1.000
_cell.length_b   1.000
_cell.length_c   1.000
_cell.angle_alpha   90.00
_cell.angle_beta   90.00
_cell.angle_gamma   90.00
#
_symmetry.space_group_name_H-M   'P 1'
#
loop_
_entity.id
_entity.type
_entity.pdbx_description
1 polymer ?
#
loop_
_entity_poly.entity_id
_entity_poly.type
_entity_poly.pdbx_seq_one_letter_code
_entity_poly.pdbx_strand_id
1 'polypeptide(L)'
;MTTSDEVIKGYVEIESRVDKMRDKYALQEGYIDGEGSPWVPFVPNVYIKHLTFDIRSSSAANVLWVQAGGELGRHRHRGPVSGYVIEGTWNYREYSWVAKAGDFVRESPGRTHTLYSEKGMKTFFWLNGPLEFLDAEDRVMESVDVFWFINHYETYCQENGIPVDQRLYL
;
A
#
# COMPACT_ATOMS: atom_id res chain seq x y z
N MET A 1 -1.93 -48.68 14.65
CA MET A 1 -2.06 -47.38 15.36
C MET A 1 -0.69 -46.75 15.33
N THR A 2 -0.55 -45.59 14.72
CA THR A 2 0.69 -44.82 14.69
C THR A 2 1.00 -44.34 16.11
N THR A 3 2.21 -44.51 16.58
CA THR A 3 2.60 -44.05 17.93
C THR A 3 2.71 -42.53 17.94
N SER A 4 2.56 -41.89 19.11
CA SER A 4 2.75 -40.44 19.27
C SER A 4 4.12 -39.97 18.75
N ASP A 5 5.16 -40.79 18.94
CA ASP A 5 6.53 -40.49 18.50
C ASP A 5 6.67 -40.51 16.96
N GLU A 6 5.98 -41.42 16.27
CA GLU A 6 5.94 -41.45 14.78
C GLU A 6 5.22 -40.26 14.22
N VAL A 7 4.13 -39.78 14.85
CA VAL A 7 3.41 -38.59 14.46
C VAL A 7 4.29 -37.36 14.63
N ILE A 8 4.97 -37.20 15.79
CA ILE A 8 5.87 -36.07 16.05
C ILE A 8 7.02 -36.06 15.06
N LYS A 9 7.63 -37.20 14.77
CA LYS A 9 8.71 -37.31 13.79
C LYS A 9 8.26 -36.91 12.40
N GLY A 10 7.04 -37.29 12.00
CA GLY A 10 6.44 -36.86 10.73
C GLY A 10 6.26 -35.34 10.61
N TYR A 11 5.84 -34.69 11.69
CA TYR A 11 5.73 -33.22 11.71
C TYR A 11 7.09 -32.53 11.57
N VAL A 12 8.10 -33.00 12.30
CA VAL A 12 9.47 -32.44 12.21
C VAL A 12 10.05 -32.57 10.80
N GLU A 13 9.81 -33.69 10.12
CA GLU A 13 10.25 -33.88 8.72
C GLU A 13 9.53 -32.95 7.74
N ILE A 14 8.21 -32.72 7.93
CA ILE A 14 7.43 -31.78 7.12
C ILE A 14 7.91 -30.34 7.33
N GLU A 15 8.08 -29.92 8.58
CA GLU A 15 8.60 -28.60 8.93
C GLU A 15 9.95 -28.32 8.30
N SER A 16 10.91 -29.24 8.45
CA SER A 16 12.24 -29.14 7.83
C SER A 16 12.19 -28.98 6.30
N ARG A 17 11.24 -29.65 5.66
CA ARG A 17 11.04 -29.56 4.20
C ARG A 17 10.43 -28.21 3.79
N VAL A 18 9.48 -27.72 4.58
CA VAL A 18 8.86 -26.39 4.37
C VAL A 18 9.89 -25.30 4.56
N ASP A 19 10.74 -25.37 5.60
CA ASP A 19 11.79 -24.39 5.85
C ASP A 19 12.80 -24.33 4.71
N LYS A 20 13.25 -25.47 4.20
CA LYS A 20 14.12 -25.53 3.01
C LYS A 20 13.48 -24.93 1.76
N MET A 21 12.17 -25.07 1.60
CA MET A 21 11.46 -24.43 0.50
C MET A 21 11.32 -22.91 0.71
N ARG A 22 11.05 -22.46 1.93
CA ARG A 22 11.05 -21.03 2.28
C ARG A 22 12.41 -20.42 1.98
N ASP A 23 13.50 -21.00 2.46
CA ASP A 23 14.85 -20.52 2.24
C ASP A 23 15.21 -20.43 0.76
N LYS A 24 14.75 -21.41 -0.03
CA LYS A 24 15.00 -21.43 -1.48
C LYS A 24 14.25 -20.35 -2.25
N TYR A 25 13.04 -19.99 -1.80
CA TYR A 25 12.13 -19.08 -2.52
C TYR A 25 11.86 -17.79 -1.75
N ALA A 26 12.43 -17.64 -0.57
CA ALA A 26 12.33 -16.42 0.21
C ALA A 26 12.93 -15.25 -0.57
N LEU A 27 12.22 -14.14 -0.55
CA LEU A 27 12.79 -12.87 -0.97
C LEU A 27 13.80 -12.43 0.09
N GLN A 28 14.84 -11.76 -0.33
CA GLN A 28 15.79 -11.19 0.63
C GLN A 28 15.08 -10.16 1.49
N GLU A 29 15.41 -10.15 2.79
CA GLU A 29 14.96 -9.07 3.66
C GLU A 29 15.42 -7.74 3.10
N GLY A 30 14.50 -6.77 3.01
CA GLY A 30 14.74 -5.45 2.43
C GLY A 30 14.68 -4.36 3.50
N TYR A 31 15.65 -3.46 3.46
CA TYR A 31 15.61 -2.18 4.16
C TYR A 31 15.54 -1.05 3.14
N ILE A 32 14.52 -0.21 3.27
CA ILE A 32 14.33 0.94 2.39
C ILE A 32 14.57 2.20 3.22
N ASP A 33 15.58 2.97 2.83
CA ASP A 33 15.87 4.26 3.46
C ASP A 33 14.76 5.26 3.12
N GLY A 34 14.09 5.74 4.16
CA GLY A 34 13.01 6.72 4.02
C GLY A 34 13.46 8.07 3.46
N GLU A 35 14.70 8.47 3.65
CA GLU A 35 15.26 9.69 3.07
C GLU A 35 15.64 9.51 1.59
N GLY A 36 16.12 8.32 1.23
CA GLY A 36 16.51 7.97 -0.14
C GLY A 36 15.34 7.71 -1.10
N SER A 37 14.12 7.49 -0.60
CA SER A 37 12.94 7.21 -1.41
C SER A 37 12.22 8.50 -1.82
N PRO A 38 11.95 8.74 -3.12
CA PRO A 38 11.37 10.00 -3.57
C PRO A 38 9.88 10.13 -3.17
N TRP A 39 9.45 11.38 -3.01
CA TRP A 39 8.04 11.75 -3.00
C TRP A 39 7.58 11.99 -4.44
N VAL A 40 6.78 11.09 -4.98
CA VAL A 40 6.27 11.15 -6.34
C VAL A 40 4.95 11.93 -6.36
N PRO A 41 4.81 13.02 -7.13
CA PRO A 41 3.54 13.74 -7.26
C PRO A 41 2.44 12.82 -7.81
N PHE A 42 1.24 12.86 -7.22
CA PHE A 42 0.14 11.98 -7.63
C PHE A 42 -1.03 12.80 -8.22
N VAL A 43 -1.64 13.63 -7.40
CA VAL A 43 -2.61 14.63 -7.82
C VAL A 43 -2.25 15.98 -7.15
N PRO A 44 -2.85 17.12 -7.49
CA PRO A 44 -2.51 18.39 -6.87
C PRO A 44 -2.51 18.32 -5.34
N ASN A 45 -1.40 18.73 -4.70
CA ASN A 45 -1.17 18.71 -3.25
C ASN A 45 -1.13 17.30 -2.61
N VAL A 46 -0.98 16.24 -3.41
CA VAL A 46 -0.89 14.87 -2.94
C VAL A 46 0.33 14.18 -3.55
N TYR A 47 1.12 13.54 -2.71
CA TYR A 47 2.36 12.86 -3.06
C TYR A 47 2.37 11.45 -2.50
N ILE A 48 3.02 10.54 -3.21
CA ILE A 48 3.20 9.15 -2.79
C ILE A 48 4.69 8.85 -2.61
N LYS A 49 5.03 8.24 -1.49
CA LYS A 49 6.30 7.55 -1.31
C LYS A 49 6.03 6.06 -1.36
N HIS A 50 6.46 5.41 -2.43
CA HIS A 50 6.29 3.97 -2.60
C HIS A 50 7.25 3.21 -1.68
N LEU A 51 6.77 2.15 -1.06
CA LEU A 51 7.53 1.30 -0.14
C LEU A 51 7.64 -0.15 -0.64
N THR A 52 6.60 -0.66 -1.30
CA THR A 52 6.67 -1.98 -1.91
C THR A 52 5.59 -2.18 -2.96
N PHE A 53 5.90 -3.02 -3.96
CA PHE A 53 5.01 -3.48 -5.02
C PHE A 53 4.99 -5.01 -5.01
N ASP A 54 3.92 -5.63 -4.57
CA ASP A 54 3.73 -7.08 -4.69
C ASP A 54 2.85 -7.40 -5.90
N ILE A 55 3.50 -7.73 -7.01
CA ILE A 55 2.82 -8.06 -8.26
C ILE A 55 2.09 -9.38 -8.23
N ARG A 56 2.44 -10.27 -7.29
CA ARG A 56 1.82 -11.61 -7.17
C ARG A 56 0.51 -11.56 -6.43
N SER A 57 0.43 -10.74 -5.38
CA SER A 57 -0.80 -10.53 -4.61
C SER A 57 -1.61 -9.31 -5.09
N SER A 58 -1.10 -8.57 -6.07
CA SER A 58 -1.70 -7.31 -6.54
C SER A 58 -1.86 -6.30 -5.40
N SER A 59 -0.84 -6.19 -4.55
CA SER A 59 -0.84 -5.26 -3.41
C SER A 59 0.33 -4.27 -3.48
N ALA A 60 0.16 -3.15 -2.81
CA ALA A 60 1.18 -2.12 -2.68
C ALA A 60 1.13 -1.50 -1.29
N ALA A 61 2.30 -1.10 -0.79
CA ALA A 61 2.40 -0.26 0.40
C ALA A 61 3.06 1.07 0.06
N ASN A 62 2.52 2.14 0.61
CA ASN A 62 3.04 3.47 0.40
C ASN A 62 2.77 4.38 1.61
N VAL A 63 3.43 5.53 1.63
CA VAL A 63 3.02 6.67 2.45
C VAL A 63 2.39 7.70 1.55
N LEU A 64 1.15 8.08 1.84
CA LEU A 64 0.46 9.19 1.20
C LEU A 64 0.75 10.45 2.02
N TRP A 65 1.26 11.49 1.36
CA TRP A 65 1.40 12.82 1.92
C TRP A 65 0.41 13.75 1.24
N VAL A 66 -0.54 14.25 2.00
CA VAL A 66 -1.50 15.27 1.57
C VAL A 66 -1.12 16.58 2.22
N GLN A 67 -0.89 17.60 1.41
CA GLN A 67 -0.65 18.96 1.91
C GLN A 67 -1.95 19.58 2.45
N ALA A 68 -1.82 20.67 3.22
CA ALA A 68 -2.97 21.38 3.77
C ALA A 68 -3.97 21.79 2.65
N GLY A 69 -5.24 21.47 2.85
CA GLY A 69 -6.32 21.68 1.87
C GLY A 69 -6.31 20.69 0.70
N GLY A 70 -5.41 19.69 0.73
CA GLY A 70 -5.32 18.68 -0.33
C GLY A 70 -6.45 17.64 -0.24
N GLU A 71 -6.76 17.08 -1.39
CA GLU A 71 -7.84 16.11 -1.56
C GLU A 71 -7.43 15.02 -2.54
N LEU A 72 -7.70 13.77 -2.18
CA LEU A 72 -7.71 12.67 -3.12
C LEU A 72 -9.16 12.48 -3.56
N GLY A 73 -9.42 12.69 -4.83
CA GLY A 73 -10.75 12.74 -5.41
C GLY A 73 -11.64 11.53 -5.09
N ARG A 74 -12.89 11.58 -5.51
CA ARG A 74 -13.86 10.52 -5.29
C ARG A 74 -13.36 9.19 -5.85
N HIS A 75 -13.26 8.17 -4.97
CA HIS A 75 -12.68 6.88 -5.33
C HIS A 75 -13.27 5.74 -4.50
N ARG A 76 -12.98 4.52 -4.93
CA ARG A 76 -13.24 3.29 -4.15
C ARG A 76 -12.10 2.30 -4.33
N HIS A 77 -11.93 1.42 -3.36
CA HIS A 77 -10.98 0.31 -3.44
C HIS A 77 -11.70 -1.00 -3.79
N ARG A 78 -11.08 -1.83 -4.62
CA ARG A 78 -11.62 -3.18 -4.92
C ARG A 78 -11.23 -4.22 -3.88
N GLY A 79 -10.13 -4.02 -3.20
CA GLY A 79 -9.68 -4.83 -2.07
C GLY A 79 -9.69 -4.05 -0.75
N PRO A 80 -9.43 -4.71 0.38
CA PRO A 80 -9.32 -4.05 1.67
C PRO A 80 -8.08 -3.16 1.73
N VAL A 81 -8.20 -2.02 2.40
CA VAL A 81 -7.09 -1.11 2.68
C VAL A 81 -6.93 -0.93 4.18
N SER A 82 -5.69 -0.87 4.62
CA SER A 82 -5.34 -0.54 5.99
C SER A 82 -4.47 0.71 6.01
N GLY A 83 -4.83 1.70 6.82
CA GLY A 83 -4.09 2.93 6.98
C GLY A 83 -3.65 3.16 8.43
N TYR A 84 -2.41 3.62 8.62
CA TYR A 84 -1.90 4.08 9.91
C TYR A 84 -1.43 5.51 9.79
N VAL A 85 -2.03 6.42 10.56
CA VAL A 85 -1.72 7.85 10.50
C VAL A 85 -0.40 8.13 11.19
N ILE A 86 0.59 8.61 10.44
CA ILE A 86 1.93 8.94 10.93
C ILE A 86 1.92 10.35 11.54
N GLU A 87 1.37 11.32 10.80
CA GLU A 87 1.27 12.70 11.26
C GLU A 87 0.04 13.41 10.68
N GLY A 88 -0.36 14.51 11.31
CA GLY A 88 -1.47 15.34 10.84
C GLY A 88 -2.84 14.73 11.08
N THR A 89 -3.81 15.19 10.29
CA THR A 89 -5.21 14.76 10.39
C THR A 89 -5.87 14.70 9.04
N TRP A 90 -6.80 13.77 8.85
CA TRP A 90 -7.60 13.66 7.64
C TRP A 90 -8.94 12.99 7.92
N ASN A 91 -9.87 13.11 7.01
CA ASN A 91 -11.16 12.44 7.05
C ASN A 91 -11.62 12.09 5.63
N TYR A 92 -12.64 11.25 5.53
CA TYR A 92 -13.46 11.18 4.33
C TYR A 92 -14.60 12.20 4.45
N ARG A 93 -14.87 12.92 3.38
CA ARG A 93 -15.94 13.92 3.37
C ARG A 93 -17.31 13.34 3.70
N GLU A 94 -17.48 12.04 3.43
CA GLU A 94 -18.70 11.27 3.66
C GLU A 94 -18.89 10.81 5.11
N TYR A 95 -17.86 10.99 5.98
CA TYR A 95 -17.90 10.53 7.37
C TYR A 95 -17.66 11.66 8.36
N SER A 96 -18.19 11.50 9.57
CA SER A 96 -18.07 12.51 10.66
C SER A 96 -16.80 12.37 11.51
N TRP A 97 -16.04 11.27 11.37
CA TRP A 97 -14.80 11.08 12.11
C TRP A 97 -13.62 11.78 11.44
N VAL A 98 -12.62 12.12 12.24
CA VAL A 98 -11.33 12.66 11.78
C VAL A 98 -10.24 11.77 12.36
N ALA A 99 -9.45 11.15 11.48
CA ALA A 99 -8.27 10.39 11.86
C ALA A 99 -7.10 11.33 12.17
N LYS A 100 -6.31 11.00 13.18
CA LYS A 100 -5.14 11.75 13.65
C LYS A 100 -3.95 10.84 13.87
N ALA A 101 -2.78 11.40 14.04
CA ALA A 101 -1.54 10.65 14.32
C ALA A 101 -1.75 9.57 15.40
N GLY A 102 -1.36 8.33 15.10
CA GLY A 102 -1.55 7.14 15.93
C GLY A 102 -2.85 6.36 15.65
N ASP A 103 -3.79 6.92 14.89
CA ASP A 103 -5.04 6.22 14.57
C ASP A 103 -4.83 5.20 13.44
N PHE A 104 -5.61 4.12 13.50
CA PHE A 104 -5.69 3.08 12.47
C PHE A 104 -7.04 3.15 11.76
N VAL A 105 -7.01 3.19 10.44
CA VAL A 105 -8.19 3.19 9.58
C VAL A 105 -8.22 1.92 8.75
N ARG A 106 -9.39 1.31 8.66
CA ARG A 106 -9.65 0.15 7.79
C ARG A 106 -10.76 0.48 6.82
N GLU A 107 -10.50 0.27 5.55
CA GLU A 107 -11.43 0.53 4.47
C GLU A 107 -11.98 -0.78 3.92
N SER A 108 -13.30 -0.86 3.84
CA SER A 108 -13.97 -2.01 3.25
C SER A 108 -14.06 -1.87 1.74
N PRO A 109 -13.84 -2.96 0.97
CA PRO A 109 -13.96 -2.94 -0.48
C PRO A 109 -15.30 -2.39 -0.97
N GLY A 110 -15.26 -1.64 -2.08
CA GLY A 110 -16.44 -1.13 -2.78
C GLY A 110 -17.09 0.11 -2.15
N ARG A 111 -16.60 0.61 -1.02
CA ARG A 111 -17.07 1.87 -0.44
C ARG A 111 -16.46 3.05 -1.18
N THR A 112 -17.32 3.97 -1.62
CA THR A 112 -16.90 5.21 -2.28
C THR A 112 -16.72 6.32 -1.26
N HIS A 113 -15.60 7.03 -1.37
CA HIS A 113 -15.26 8.11 -0.46
C HIS A 113 -14.28 9.11 -1.11
N THR A 114 -14.12 10.26 -0.46
CA THR A 114 -13.24 11.35 -0.85
C THR A 114 -12.33 11.71 0.33
N LEU A 115 -11.04 11.41 0.23
CA LEU A 115 -10.07 11.73 1.28
C LEU A 115 -9.72 13.21 1.24
N TYR A 116 -9.78 13.86 2.39
CA TYR A 116 -9.46 15.27 2.54
C TYR A 116 -8.61 15.51 3.80
N SER A 117 -7.65 16.42 3.69
CA SER A 117 -6.88 16.88 4.84
C SER A 117 -6.86 18.41 4.88
N GLU A 118 -7.48 18.98 5.88
CA GLU A 118 -7.50 20.44 6.10
C GLU A 118 -6.10 21.00 6.44
N LYS A 119 -5.36 20.30 7.31
CA LYS A 119 -4.09 20.77 7.86
C LYS A 119 -2.85 20.07 7.31
N GLY A 120 -3.05 19.07 6.48
CA GLY A 120 -2.02 18.17 5.99
C GLY A 120 -1.91 16.90 6.82
N MET A 121 -1.45 15.82 6.15
CA MET A 121 -1.23 14.54 6.81
C MET A 121 -0.18 13.70 6.10
N LYS A 122 0.43 12.76 6.81
CA LYS A 122 1.10 11.58 6.24
C LYS A 122 0.50 10.32 6.84
N THR A 123 0.09 9.41 5.98
CA THR A 123 -0.53 8.14 6.38
C THR A 123 0.11 7.01 5.58
N PHE A 124 0.57 5.99 6.29
CA PHE A 124 0.94 4.73 5.67
C PHE A 124 -0.32 3.99 5.23
N PHE A 125 -0.34 3.50 3.99
CA PHE A 125 -1.40 2.66 3.47
C PHE A 125 -0.86 1.34 2.94
N TRP A 126 -1.56 0.26 3.26
CA TRP A 126 -1.43 -1.04 2.63
C TRP A 126 -2.68 -1.30 1.80
N LEU A 127 -2.51 -1.36 0.48
CA LEU A 127 -3.59 -1.52 -0.48
C LEU A 127 -3.58 -2.95 -1.05
N ASN A 128 -4.74 -3.57 -1.13
CA ASN A 128 -4.92 -4.83 -1.82
C ASN A 128 -5.87 -4.63 -3.02
N GLY A 129 -5.38 -4.93 -4.22
CA GLY A 129 -6.12 -4.68 -5.45
C GLY A 129 -6.20 -3.20 -5.85
N PRO A 130 -6.91 -2.89 -6.92
CA PRO A 130 -6.93 -1.56 -7.50
C PRO A 130 -7.77 -0.55 -6.72
N LEU A 131 -7.33 0.71 -6.85
CA LEU A 131 -8.05 1.93 -6.54
C LEU A 131 -8.72 2.42 -7.82
N GLU A 132 -10.01 2.74 -7.78
CA GLU A 132 -10.76 3.27 -8.91
C GLU A 132 -11.21 4.71 -8.61
N PHE A 133 -10.78 5.66 -9.44
CA PHE A 133 -11.32 7.02 -9.44
C PHE A 133 -12.64 7.07 -10.18
N LEU A 134 -13.58 7.83 -9.65
CA LEU A 134 -14.96 7.87 -10.10
C LEU A 134 -15.37 9.30 -10.45
N ASP A 135 -16.25 9.42 -11.43
CA ASP A 135 -16.96 10.68 -11.70
C ASP A 135 -18.17 10.86 -10.75
N ALA A 136 -18.93 11.93 -10.98
CA ALA A 136 -20.11 12.28 -10.17
C ALA A 136 -21.24 11.24 -10.25
N GLU A 137 -21.28 10.45 -11.33
CA GLU A 137 -22.26 9.39 -11.58
C GLU A 137 -21.73 7.99 -11.19
N ASP A 138 -20.63 7.90 -10.42
CA ASP A 138 -19.96 6.67 -9.99
C ASP A 138 -19.40 5.78 -11.14
N ARG A 139 -19.16 6.37 -12.31
CA ARG A 139 -18.49 5.67 -13.41
C ARG A 139 -16.98 5.72 -13.21
N VAL A 140 -16.30 4.59 -13.49
CA VAL A 140 -14.85 4.49 -13.39
C VAL A 140 -14.19 5.36 -14.46
N MET A 141 -13.39 6.32 -14.01
CA MET A 141 -12.58 7.19 -14.87
C MET A 141 -11.18 6.65 -15.05
N GLU A 142 -10.60 6.09 -13.98
CA GLU A 142 -9.25 5.53 -13.97
C GLU A 142 -9.17 4.38 -12.96
N SER A 143 -8.39 3.37 -13.27
CA SER A 143 -8.07 2.26 -12.37
C SER A 143 -6.57 2.25 -12.11
N VAL A 144 -6.20 2.39 -10.84
CA VAL A 144 -4.83 2.46 -10.36
C VAL A 144 -4.53 1.17 -9.61
N ASP A 145 -3.83 0.26 -10.27
CA ASP A 145 -3.38 -1.01 -9.71
C ASP A 145 -1.88 -1.00 -9.38
N VAL A 146 -1.34 -2.14 -8.99
CA VAL A 146 0.09 -2.26 -8.68
C VAL A 146 0.98 -1.93 -9.90
N PHE A 147 0.56 -2.28 -11.11
CA PHE A 147 1.33 -1.98 -12.32
C PHE A 147 1.29 -0.50 -12.68
N TRP A 148 0.15 0.16 -12.41
CA TRP A 148 0.03 1.61 -12.52
C TRP A 148 1.00 2.30 -11.54
N PHE A 149 1.07 1.87 -10.27
CA PHE A 149 2.00 2.41 -9.28
C PHE A 149 3.46 2.20 -9.67
N ILE A 150 3.81 1.04 -10.22
CA ILE A 150 5.15 0.75 -10.74
C ILE A 150 5.50 1.74 -11.86
N ASN A 151 4.64 1.86 -12.87
CA ASN A 151 4.87 2.79 -13.98
C ASN A 151 4.98 4.24 -13.52
N HIS A 152 4.15 4.67 -12.58
CA HIS A 152 4.18 6.00 -11.98
C HIS A 152 5.53 6.28 -11.27
N TYR A 153 6.04 5.33 -10.51
CA TYR A 153 7.32 5.42 -9.83
C TYR A 153 8.50 5.42 -10.80
N GLU A 154 8.54 4.47 -11.72
CA GLU A 154 9.65 4.32 -12.68
C GLU A 154 9.73 5.51 -13.63
N THR A 155 8.59 6.01 -14.13
CA THR A 155 8.55 7.20 -14.97
C THR A 155 9.11 8.41 -14.22
N TYR A 156 8.68 8.64 -12.99
CA TYR A 156 9.22 9.73 -12.18
C TYR A 156 10.73 9.59 -11.94
N CYS A 157 11.22 8.39 -11.62
CA CYS A 157 12.63 8.13 -11.45
C CYS A 157 13.42 8.44 -12.73
N GLN A 158 12.94 7.99 -13.88
CA GLN A 158 13.55 8.24 -15.19
C GLN A 158 13.63 9.74 -15.51
N GLU A 159 12.53 10.46 -15.34
CA GLU A 159 12.44 11.89 -15.64
C GLU A 159 13.34 12.76 -14.75
N ASN A 160 13.63 12.29 -13.53
CA ASN A 160 14.41 13.02 -12.53
C ASN A 160 15.83 12.48 -12.35
N GLY A 161 16.25 11.48 -13.13
CA GLY A 161 17.59 10.89 -13.04
C GLY A 161 17.84 10.14 -11.72
N ILE A 162 16.78 9.62 -11.09
CA ILE A 162 16.84 8.86 -9.84
C ILE A 162 16.94 7.37 -10.19
N PRO A 163 17.90 6.62 -9.63
CA PRO A 163 17.94 5.18 -9.81
C PRO A 163 16.69 4.49 -9.27
N VAL A 164 16.12 3.57 -10.04
CA VAL A 164 15.00 2.72 -9.59
C VAL A 164 15.49 1.78 -8.49
N ASP A 165 14.84 1.82 -7.32
CA ASP A 165 15.17 0.94 -6.21
C ASP A 165 14.51 -0.43 -6.39
N GLN A 166 15.30 -1.44 -6.74
CA GLN A 166 14.84 -2.80 -6.99
C GLN A 166 14.30 -3.50 -5.73
N ARG A 167 14.57 -2.97 -4.54
CA ARG A 167 14.08 -3.54 -3.28
C ARG A 167 12.58 -3.31 -3.06
N LEU A 168 11.95 -2.43 -3.85
CA LEU A 168 10.51 -2.19 -3.80
C LEU A 168 9.69 -3.32 -4.41
N TYR A 169 10.28 -4.19 -5.20
CA TYR A 169 9.58 -5.23 -5.97
C TYR A 169 9.62 -6.58 -5.25
N LEU A 170 8.43 -7.20 -4.98
CA LEU A 170 8.25 -8.48 -4.31
C LEU A 170 7.70 -9.55 -5.25
#